data_39a368c209818f29171d3c0d19a49a20
#
_entry.id   39a368c209818f29171d3c0d19a49a20
#
_cell.length_a   1.000
_cell.length_b   1.000
_cell.length_c   1.000
_cell.angle_alpha   90.00
_cell.angle_beta   90.00
_cell.angle_gamma   90.00
#
_symmetry.space_group_name_H-M   'P 1'
#
loop_
_entity.id
_entity.type
_entity.pdbx_description
1 polymer ?
#
loop_
_entity_poly.entity_id
_entity_poly.type
_entity_poly.pdbx_seq_one_letter_code
_entity_poly.pdbx_strand_id
1 'polypeptide(L)'
;ERYEVHHGVRIKDAALVAAAKLSNRYIADRFLPDKAIDLVDEAAARLRTEIDSLPAELDEVSRKVLQLEIEREALRKEQDPASQARLTTLELELGEKQGDLQALKTRWDSEKASVARLRKTREAMEGIKQEMERAERAYDLNRVAELRYGELPRLERELTLEQEQLGKKQGESRLLKEEVDEDDIAAIVSRWTGIPVARLVEGETEKLLKLGELLHQRVVGQDEAVEAVADAVLRARSGIKDPNRPIGSFLFLGPTGVGKTYLIKLIAKKIG
;
A
#
# COMPACT_ATOMS: atom_id res chain seq x y z
N GLU A 1 1.90 -16.63 5.39
CA GLU A 1 1.15 -16.99 6.60
C GLU A 1 1.89 -16.65 7.91
N ARG A 2 3.17 -17.06 8.15
CA ARG A 2 3.88 -16.77 9.40
C ARG A 2 4.00 -15.27 9.71
N TYR A 3 4.32 -14.45 8.71
CA TYR A 3 4.39 -12.98 8.86
C TYR A 3 3.02 -12.36 9.09
N GLU A 4 1.98 -12.87 8.44
CA GLU A 4 0.60 -12.42 8.66
C GLU A 4 0.15 -12.64 10.11
N VAL A 5 0.47 -13.79 10.67
CA VAL A 5 0.16 -14.12 12.07
C VAL A 5 1.00 -13.27 13.03
N HIS A 6 2.31 -13.11 12.74
CA HIS A 6 3.22 -12.34 13.59
C HIS A 6 2.82 -10.86 13.70
N HIS A 7 2.49 -10.23 12.57
CA HIS A 7 2.10 -8.82 12.52
C HIS A 7 0.58 -8.63 12.71
N GLY A 8 -0.22 -9.69 12.56
CA GLY A 8 -1.67 -9.63 12.69
C GLY A 8 -2.36 -8.90 11.53
N VAL A 9 -1.73 -8.86 10.36
CA VAL A 9 -2.21 -8.22 9.13
C VAL A 9 -2.31 -9.25 8.00
N ARG A 10 -3.06 -8.95 6.96
CA ARG A 10 -3.11 -9.78 5.74
C ARG A 10 -2.14 -9.24 4.69
N ILE A 11 -1.50 -10.14 3.95
CA ILE A 11 -0.58 -9.81 2.86
C ILE A 11 -1.18 -10.34 1.56
N LYS A 12 -1.51 -9.43 0.62
CA LYS A 12 -2.04 -9.82 -0.68
C LYS A 12 -0.96 -10.50 -1.53
N ASP A 13 -1.35 -11.47 -2.35
CA ASP A 13 -0.44 -12.11 -3.31
C ASP A 13 0.22 -11.08 -4.24
N ALA A 14 -0.53 -10.05 -4.64
CA ALA A 14 -0.01 -8.93 -5.42
C ALA A 14 1.15 -8.20 -4.71
N ALA A 15 1.07 -8.02 -3.39
CA ALA A 15 2.16 -7.43 -2.60
C ALA A 15 3.43 -8.31 -2.59
N LEU A 16 3.27 -9.64 -2.53
CA LEU A 16 4.41 -10.58 -2.61
C LEU A 16 5.09 -10.51 -3.98
N VAL A 17 4.29 -10.46 -5.05
CA VAL A 17 4.80 -10.29 -6.42
C VAL A 17 5.50 -8.95 -6.58
N ALA A 18 4.92 -7.86 -6.05
CA ALA A 18 5.52 -6.53 -6.06
C ALA A 18 6.85 -6.51 -5.27
N ALA A 19 6.89 -7.11 -4.09
CA ALA A 19 8.10 -7.20 -3.27
C ALA A 19 9.24 -7.91 -4.02
N ALA A 20 8.96 -9.03 -4.69
CA ALA A 20 9.96 -9.74 -5.48
C ALA A 20 10.44 -8.91 -6.68
N LYS A 21 9.52 -8.31 -7.45
CA LYS A 21 9.85 -7.51 -8.64
C LYS A 21 10.59 -6.22 -8.29
N LEU A 22 10.06 -5.43 -7.34
CA LEU A 22 10.62 -4.14 -6.99
C LEU A 22 11.95 -4.28 -6.27
N SER A 23 12.09 -5.27 -5.37
CA SER A 23 13.38 -5.52 -4.72
C SER A 23 14.44 -5.96 -5.72
N ASN A 24 14.12 -6.84 -6.66
CA ASN A 24 15.07 -7.29 -7.67
C ASN A 24 15.56 -6.14 -8.56
N ARG A 25 14.69 -5.18 -8.84
CA ARG A 25 14.97 -4.07 -9.76
C ARG A 25 15.68 -2.89 -9.11
N TYR A 26 15.27 -2.53 -7.90
CA TYR A 26 15.67 -1.27 -7.27
C TYR A 26 16.63 -1.42 -6.08
N ILE A 27 16.76 -2.64 -5.53
CA ILE A 27 17.65 -2.92 -4.39
C ILE A 27 18.80 -3.80 -4.85
N ALA A 28 19.97 -3.20 -5.03
CA ALA A 28 21.16 -3.91 -5.52
C ALA A 28 21.99 -4.57 -4.41
N ASP A 29 21.91 -4.05 -3.18
CA ASP A 29 22.82 -4.38 -2.09
C ASP A 29 22.52 -5.72 -1.39
N ARG A 30 21.41 -6.38 -1.75
CA ARG A 30 20.94 -7.62 -1.14
C ARG A 30 20.47 -8.63 -2.19
N PHE A 31 20.41 -9.90 -1.83
CA PHE A 31 19.98 -10.99 -2.70
C PHE A 31 18.53 -11.41 -2.44
N LEU A 32 17.89 -11.98 -3.48
CA LEU A 32 16.63 -12.68 -3.30
C LEU A 32 16.90 -14.07 -2.68
N PRO A 33 16.01 -14.59 -1.83
CA PRO A 33 14.68 -14.03 -1.46
C PRO A 33 14.71 -12.98 -0.36
N ASP A 34 15.81 -12.83 0.38
CA ASP A 34 15.87 -12.07 1.65
C ASP A 34 15.35 -10.63 1.51
N LYS A 35 15.80 -9.89 0.49
CA LYS A 35 15.35 -8.50 0.28
C LYS A 35 13.84 -8.37 0.03
N ALA A 36 13.21 -9.37 -0.58
CA ALA A 36 11.76 -9.37 -0.78
C ALA A 36 11.02 -9.69 0.52
N ILE A 37 11.57 -10.57 1.33
CA ILE A 37 11.05 -10.93 2.65
C ILE A 37 11.13 -9.71 3.58
N ASP A 38 12.27 -9.02 3.61
CA ASP A 38 12.46 -7.81 4.42
C ASP A 38 11.44 -6.71 4.07
N LEU A 39 11.15 -6.51 2.77
CA LEU A 39 10.12 -5.56 2.33
C LEU A 39 8.73 -5.93 2.84
N VAL A 40 8.38 -7.20 2.77
CA VAL A 40 7.08 -7.69 3.24
C VAL A 40 6.98 -7.56 4.76
N ASP A 41 8.04 -7.89 5.48
CA ASP A 41 8.10 -7.76 6.94
C ASP A 41 7.95 -6.31 7.38
N GLU A 42 8.68 -5.38 6.77
CA GLU A 42 8.59 -3.94 7.09
C GLU A 42 7.23 -3.37 6.71
N ALA A 43 6.63 -3.79 5.58
CA ALA A 43 5.29 -3.37 5.20
C ALA A 43 4.23 -3.82 6.21
N ALA A 44 4.32 -5.08 6.64
CA ALA A 44 3.42 -5.64 7.64
C ALA A 44 3.60 -4.97 9.01
N ALA A 45 4.84 -4.70 9.43
CA ALA A 45 5.14 -4.00 10.68
C ALA A 45 4.62 -2.55 10.66
N ARG A 46 4.79 -1.86 9.53
CA ARG A 46 4.27 -0.50 9.34
C ARG A 46 2.75 -0.47 9.41
N LEU A 47 2.07 -1.34 8.67
CA LEU A 47 0.62 -1.42 8.67
C LEU A 47 0.08 -1.72 10.08
N ARG A 48 0.73 -2.63 10.82
CA ARG A 48 0.39 -2.87 12.22
C ARG A 48 0.51 -1.61 13.08
N THR A 49 1.58 -0.85 12.90
CA THR A 49 1.78 0.41 13.62
C THR A 49 0.70 1.44 13.27
N GLU A 50 0.30 1.49 12.00
CA GLU A 50 -0.80 2.35 11.52
C GLU A 50 -2.15 1.95 12.15
N ILE A 51 -2.45 0.65 12.25
CA ILE A 51 -3.66 0.13 12.91
C ILE A 51 -3.68 0.49 14.41
N ASP A 52 -2.53 0.44 15.06
CA ASP A 52 -2.41 0.74 16.49
C ASP A 52 -2.35 2.25 16.78
N SER A 53 -2.06 3.08 15.78
CA SER A 53 -1.97 4.54 15.90
C SER A 53 -3.32 5.24 15.69
N LEU A 54 -3.40 6.49 16.11
CA LEU A 54 -4.58 7.32 15.88
C LEU A 54 -4.66 7.71 14.39
N PRO A 55 -5.81 7.51 13.69
CA PRO A 55 -5.98 7.97 12.33
C PRO A 55 -5.77 9.49 12.21
N ALA A 56 -5.18 9.93 11.09
CA ALA A 56 -4.88 11.34 10.87
C ALA A 56 -6.14 12.24 10.95
N GLU A 57 -7.27 11.76 10.41
CA GLU A 57 -8.55 12.48 10.49
C GLU A 57 -9.02 12.69 11.93
N LEU A 58 -8.87 11.67 12.78
CA LEU A 58 -9.27 11.74 14.18
C LEU A 58 -8.33 12.67 14.97
N ASP A 59 -7.04 12.65 14.68
CA ASP A 59 -6.04 13.54 15.30
C ASP A 59 -6.30 15.01 14.91
N GLU A 60 -6.63 15.29 13.63
CA GLU A 60 -6.95 16.64 13.15
C GLU A 60 -8.16 17.21 13.85
N VAL A 61 -9.27 16.46 13.90
CA VAL A 61 -10.51 16.90 14.58
C VAL A 61 -10.26 17.07 16.08
N SER A 62 -9.50 16.17 16.69
CA SER A 62 -9.13 16.27 18.12
C SER A 62 -8.33 17.52 18.45
N ARG A 63 -7.34 17.86 17.60
CA ARG A 63 -6.56 19.10 17.74
C ARG A 63 -7.42 20.35 17.56
N LYS A 64 -8.37 20.30 16.61
CA LYS A 64 -9.31 21.42 16.39
C LYS A 64 -10.22 21.62 17.59
N VAL A 65 -10.78 20.54 18.16
CA VAL A 65 -11.57 20.61 19.41
C VAL A 65 -10.75 21.21 20.55
N LEU A 66 -9.51 20.73 20.75
CA LEU A 66 -8.64 21.28 21.79
C LEU A 66 -8.35 22.77 21.59
N GLN A 67 -8.11 23.21 20.35
CA GLN A 67 -7.91 24.62 20.02
C GLN A 67 -9.14 25.46 20.38
N LEU A 68 -10.34 25.01 20.02
CA LEU A 68 -11.59 25.69 20.34
C LEU A 68 -11.87 25.71 21.85
N GLU A 69 -11.52 24.66 22.57
CA GLU A 69 -11.64 24.63 24.04
C GLU A 69 -10.71 25.66 24.71
N ILE A 70 -9.48 25.78 24.21
CA ILE A 70 -8.54 26.82 24.72
C ILE A 70 -9.07 28.22 24.44
N GLU A 71 -9.56 28.48 23.22
CA GLU A 71 -10.16 29.77 22.85
C GLU A 71 -11.40 30.07 23.70
N ARG A 72 -12.25 29.07 23.95
CA ARG A 72 -13.42 29.21 24.84
C ARG A 72 -13.02 29.65 26.24
N GLU A 73 -12.03 29.00 26.84
CA GLU A 73 -11.57 29.35 28.19
C GLU A 73 -10.90 30.74 28.26
N ALA A 74 -10.32 31.21 27.18
CA ALA A 74 -9.80 32.57 27.07
C ALA A 74 -10.96 33.61 27.02
N LEU A 75 -11.93 33.40 26.11
CA LEU A 75 -13.08 34.31 25.93
C LEU A 75 -13.99 34.37 27.14
N ARG A 76 -14.11 33.31 27.93
CA ARG A 76 -14.88 33.29 29.19
C ARG A 76 -14.38 34.27 30.24
N LYS A 77 -13.11 34.66 30.17
CA LYS A 77 -12.52 35.66 31.10
C LYS A 77 -12.76 37.10 30.68
N GLU A 78 -13.22 37.31 29.42
CA GLU A 78 -13.49 38.60 28.87
C GLU A 78 -14.98 38.95 29.05
N GLN A 79 -15.26 40.24 29.35
CA GLN A 79 -16.62 40.70 29.63
C GLN A 79 -17.19 41.68 28.57
N ASP A 80 -16.44 41.94 27.49
CA ASP A 80 -16.87 42.82 26.44
C ASP A 80 -17.92 42.15 25.51
N PRO A 81 -18.84 42.93 24.92
CA PRO A 81 -19.93 42.39 24.09
C PRO A 81 -19.45 41.63 22.84
N ALA A 82 -18.27 41.98 22.29
CA ALA A 82 -17.71 41.33 21.11
C ALA A 82 -17.22 39.94 21.46
N SER A 83 -16.51 39.78 22.58
CA SER A 83 -16.02 38.47 23.08
C SER A 83 -17.18 37.55 23.47
N GLN A 84 -18.28 38.09 24.01
CA GLN A 84 -19.48 37.30 24.32
C GLN A 84 -20.17 36.79 23.05
N ALA A 85 -20.30 37.64 22.00
CA ALA A 85 -20.85 37.21 20.72
C ALA A 85 -19.97 36.12 20.07
N ARG A 86 -18.64 36.27 20.12
CA ARG A 86 -17.69 35.25 19.63
C ARG A 86 -17.79 33.96 20.42
N LEU A 87 -17.94 34.04 21.75
CA LEU A 87 -18.09 32.89 22.64
C LEU A 87 -19.31 32.05 22.24
N THR A 88 -20.47 32.70 22.00
CA THR A 88 -21.70 32.02 21.57
C THR A 88 -21.48 31.23 20.25
N THR A 89 -20.86 31.88 19.27
CA THR A 89 -20.55 31.20 17.98
C THR A 89 -19.59 30.06 18.14
N LEU A 90 -18.55 30.24 18.96
CA LEU A 90 -17.54 29.26 19.22
C LEU A 90 -18.11 28.04 19.97
N GLU A 91 -19.03 28.23 20.91
CA GLU A 91 -19.68 27.14 21.62
C GLU A 91 -20.54 26.26 20.68
N LEU A 92 -21.17 26.82 19.67
CA LEU A 92 -21.86 26.07 18.63
C LEU A 92 -20.86 25.26 17.78
N GLU A 93 -19.80 25.90 17.27
CA GLU A 93 -18.75 25.25 16.51
C GLU A 93 -18.08 24.11 17.30
N LEU A 94 -17.82 24.36 18.60
CA LEU A 94 -17.26 23.36 19.49
C LEU A 94 -18.18 22.15 19.66
N GLY A 95 -19.50 22.40 19.84
CA GLY A 95 -20.49 21.34 19.97
C GLY A 95 -20.56 20.46 18.72
N GLU A 96 -20.54 21.05 17.53
CA GLU A 96 -20.49 20.31 16.26
C GLU A 96 -19.21 19.48 16.16
N LYS A 97 -18.04 20.06 16.42
CA LYS A 97 -16.76 19.37 16.32
C LYS A 97 -16.57 18.28 17.38
N GLN A 98 -17.12 18.45 18.57
CA GLN A 98 -17.17 17.40 19.59
C GLN A 98 -18.08 16.22 19.16
N GLY A 99 -19.20 16.51 18.49
CA GLY A 99 -20.06 15.50 17.89
C GLY A 99 -19.33 14.70 16.80
N ASP A 100 -18.66 15.39 15.87
CA ASP A 100 -17.83 14.78 14.83
C ASP A 100 -16.74 13.88 15.43
N LEU A 101 -16.02 14.40 16.44
CA LEU A 101 -14.96 13.66 17.14
C LEU A 101 -15.49 12.39 17.79
N GLN A 102 -16.63 12.48 18.48
CA GLN A 102 -17.23 11.31 19.15
C GLN A 102 -17.70 10.25 18.13
N ALA A 103 -18.28 10.68 17.01
CA ALA A 103 -18.70 9.78 15.95
C ALA A 103 -17.49 9.06 15.32
N LEU A 104 -16.44 9.79 14.96
CA LEU A 104 -15.20 9.23 14.39
C LEU A 104 -14.52 8.28 15.39
N LYS A 105 -14.46 8.65 16.67
CA LYS A 105 -13.87 7.82 17.72
C LYS A 105 -14.63 6.50 17.91
N THR A 106 -15.95 6.56 17.97
CA THR A 106 -16.80 5.37 18.10
C THR A 106 -16.62 4.44 16.90
N ARG A 107 -16.52 5.00 15.70
CA ARG A 107 -16.27 4.26 14.48
C ARG A 107 -14.90 3.60 14.50
N TRP A 108 -13.84 4.35 14.83
CA TRP A 108 -12.49 3.83 14.96
C TRP A 108 -12.37 2.71 15.99
N ASP A 109 -12.95 2.89 17.19
CA ASP A 109 -12.97 1.87 18.24
C ASP A 109 -13.68 0.59 17.77
N SER A 110 -14.79 0.73 17.01
CA SER A 110 -15.52 -0.41 16.43
C SER A 110 -14.72 -1.13 15.36
N GLU A 111 -14.02 -0.40 14.46
CA GLU A 111 -13.15 -0.97 13.43
C GLU A 111 -11.97 -1.68 14.09
N LYS A 112 -11.29 -1.03 15.03
CA LYS A 112 -10.15 -1.60 15.78
C LYS A 112 -10.53 -2.88 16.54
N ALA A 113 -11.69 -2.90 17.18
CA ALA A 113 -12.22 -4.10 17.85
C ALA A 113 -12.48 -5.24 16.85
N SER A 114 -12.96 -4.93 15.66
CA SER A 114 -13.19 -5.94 14.62
C SER A 114 -11.89 -6.51 14.08
N VAL A 115 -10.88 -5.66 13.81
CA VAL A 115 -9.53 -6.08 13.41
C VAL A 115 -8.88 -6.96 14.49
N ALA A 116 -9.02 -6.58 15.76
CA ALA A 116 -8.49 -7.37 16.88
C ALA A 116 -9.15 -8.78 16.97
N ARG A 117 -10.46 -8.90 16.69
CA ARG A 117 -11.13 -10.20 16.62
C ARG A 117 -10.60 -11.05 15.46
N LEU A 118 -10.52 -10.49 14.25
CA LEU A 118 -9.97 -11.18 13.09
C LEU A 118 -8.56 -11.71 13.34
N ARG A 119 -7.72 -10.89 13.97
CA ARG A 119 -6.37 -11.31 14.38
C ARG A 119 -6.42 -12.51 15.34
N LYS A 120 -7.23 -12.43 16.38
CA LYS A 120 -7.37 -13.51 17.38
C LYS A 120 -7.85 -14.81 16.74
N THR A 121 -8.80 -14.75 15.80
CA THR A 121 -9.29 -15.93 15.07
C THR A 121 -8.19 -16.54 14.20
N ARG A 122 -7.37 -15.72 13.51
CA ARG A 122 -6.21 -16.19 12.73
C ARG A 122 -5.13 -16.83 13.62
N GLU A 123 -4.81 -16.23 14.75
CA GLU A 123 -3.88 -16.80 15.75
C GLU A 123 -4.36 -18.16 16.26
N ALA A 124 -5.67 -18.30 16.53
CA ALA A 124 -6.27 -19.57 16.94
C ALA A 124 -6.19 -20.64 15.85
N MET A 125 -6.46 -20.26 14.59
CA MET A 125 -6.33 -21.18 13.44
C MET A 125 -4.89 -21.68 13.28
N GLU A 126 -3.91 -20.80 13.41
CA GLU A 126 -2.50 -21.19 13.35
C GLU A 126 -2.11 -22.11 14.51
N GLY A 127 -2.61 -21.84 15.71
CA GLY A 127 -2.44 -22.75 16.86
C GLY A 127 -2.99 -24.14 16.60
N ILE A 128 -4.16 -24.24 15.98
CA ILE A 128 -4.77 -25.54 15.58
C ILE A 128 -3.91 -26.23 14.51
N LYS A 129 -3.41 -25.53 13.50
CA LYS A 129 -2.52 -26.11 12.48
C LYS A 129 -1.26 -26.70 13.11
N GLN A 130 -0.64 -25.98 14.04
CA GLN A 130 0.54 -26.46 14.77
C GLN A 130 0.22 -27.68 15.66
N GLU A 131 -0.96 -27.67 16.29
CA GLU A 131 -1.41 -28.84 17.08
C GLU A 131 -1.67 -30.06 16.19
N MET A 132 -2.27 -29.86 15.02
CA MET A 132 -2.43 -30.92 14.01
C MET A 132 -1.07 -31.52 13.59
N GLU A 133 -0.07 -30.68 13.28
CA GLU A 133 1.26 -31.17 12.92
C GLU A 133 1.90 -31.99 14.07
N ARG A 134 1.70 -31.57 15.33
CA ARG A 134 2.20 -32.31 16.51
C ARG A 134 1.47 -33.64 16.67
N ALA A 135 0.14 -33.66 16.52
CA ALA A 135 -0.67 -34.87 16.59
C ALA A 135 -0.33 -35.84 15.44
N GLU A 136 -0.09 -35.37 14.22
CA GLU A 136 0.36 -36.18 13.09
C GLU A 136 1.73 -36.84 13.39
N ARG A 137 2.67 -36.09 13.94
CA ARG A 137 3.99 -36.64 14.35
C ARG A 137 3.87 -37.67 15.48
N ALA A 138 2.85 -37.54 16.35
CA ALA A 138 2.56 -38.47 17.43
C ALA A 138 1.68 -39.65 16.98
N TYR A 139 1.29 -39.73 15.70
CA TYR A 139 0.34 -40.71 15.15
C TYR A 139 -1.03 -40.72 15.83
N ASP A 140 -1.44 -39.61 16.46
CA ASP A 140 -2.79 -39.45 17.03
C ASP A 140 -3.78 -38.99 15.93
N LEU A 141 -4.20 -39.96 15.13
CA LEU A 141 -5.10 -39.71 14.00
C LEU A 141 -6.50 -39.26 14.44
N ASN A 142 -6.92 -39.62 15.66
CA ASN A 142 -8.22 -39.19 16.18
C ASN A 142 -8.20 -37.69 16.46
N ARG A 143 -7.14 -37.19 17.11
CA ARG A 143 -6.99 -35.75 17.38
C ARG A 143 -6.84 -34.94 16.09
N VAL A 144 -6.08 -35.47 15.11
CA VAL A 144 -5.98 -34.85 13.80
C VAL A 144 -7.34 -34.72 13.10
N ALA A 145 -8.16 -35.77 13.15
CA ALA A 145 -9.49 -35.76 12.54
C ALA A 145 -10.42 -34.76 13.25
N GLU A 146 -10.40 -34.69 14.57
CA GLU A 146 -11.18 -33.73 15.37
C GLU A 146 -10.82 -32.29 15.02
N LEU A 147 -9.54 -31.95 14.98
CA LEU A 147 -9.04 -30.60 14.64
C LEU A 147 -9.36 -30.25 13.19
N ARG A 148 -9.10 -31.17 12.24
CA ARG A 148 -9.28 -30.94 10.80
C ARG A 148 -10.72 -30.80 10.37
N TYR A 149 -11.61 -31.64 10.90
CA TYR A 149 -13.01 -31.68 10.48
C TYR A 149 -13.97 -30.98 11.44
N GLY A 150 -13.54 -30.69 12.66
CA GLY A 150 -14.35 -30.03 13.69
C GLY A 150 -13.94 -28.56 13.89
N GLU A 151 -12.77 -28.34 14.49
CA GLU A 151 -12.38 -27.02 14.98
C GLU A 151 -11.96 -26.07 13.84
N LEU A 152 -11.13 -26.51 12.92
CA LEU A 152 -10.62 -25.66 11.82
C LEU A 152 -11.75 -25.11 10.94
N PRO A 153 -12.71 -25.93 10.44
CA PRO A 153 -13.82 -25.41 9.63
C PRO A 153 -14.75 -24.45 10.38
N ARG A 154 -14.82 -24.58 11.70
CA ARG A 154 -15.59 -23.66 12.56
C ARG A 154 -14.95 -22.28 12.57
N LEU A 155 -13.63 -22.20 12.79
CA LEU A 155 -12.89 -20.94 12.79
C LEU A 155 -12.83 -20.30 11.40
N GLU A 156 -12.75 -21.09 10.34
CA GLU A 156 -12.81 -20.57 8.96
C GLU A 156 -14.17 -19.89 8.67
N ARG A 157 -15.26 -20.47 9.11
CA ARG A 157 -16.60 -19.84 8.99
C ARG A 157 -16.70 -18.56 9.83
N GLU A 158 -16.17 -18.58 11.05
CA GLU A 158 -16.14 -17.41 11.93
C GLU A 158 -15.32 -16.28 11.29
N LEU A 159 -14.15 -16.60 10.75
CA LEU A 159 -13.31 -15.64 10.03
C LEU A 159 -14.05 -15.01 8.85
N THR A 160 -14.71 -15.83 8.04
CA THR A 160 -15.47 -15.36 6.86
C THR A 160 -16.59 -14.41 7.27
N LEU A 161 -17.35 -14.77 8.30
CA LEU A 161 -18.44 -13.93 8.81
C LEU A 161 -17.94 -12.60 9.37
N GLU A 162 -16.82 -12.60 10.11
CA GLU A 162 -16.21 -11.38 10.63
C GLU A 162 -15.69 -10.48 9.51
N GLN A 163 -15.07 -11.06 8.47
CA GLN A 163 -14.62 -10.30 7.29
C GLN A 163 -15.79 -9.65 6.54
N GLU A 164 -16.89 -10.38 6.34
CA GLU A 164 -18.10 -9.82 5.72
C GLU A 164 -18.72 -8.70 6.55
N GLN A 165 -18.77 -8.86 7.87
CA GLN A 165 -19.31 -7.84 8.77
C GLN A 165 -18.44 -6.58 8.74
N LEU A 166 -17.13 -6.73 8.73
CA LEU A 166 -16.22 -5.61 8.64
C LEU A 166 -16.35 -4.89 7.29
N GLY A 167 -16.40 -5.63 6.18
CA GLY A 167 -16.61 -5.06 4.84
C GLY A 167 -17.93 -4.27 4.74
N LYS A 168 -19.01 -4.74 5.36
CA LYS A 168 -20.30 -4.02 5.40
C LYS A 168 -20.25 -2.75 6.26
N LYS A 169 -19.47 -2.75 7.35
CA LYS A 169 -19.34 -1.60 8.26
C LYS A 169 -18.45 -0.49 7.70
N GLN A 170 -17.44 -0.84 6.93
CA GLN A 170 -16.44 0.12 6.45
C GLN A 170 -16.93 1.00 5.29
N GLY A 171 -17.90 0.54 4.47
CA GLY A 171 -18.43 1.32 3.33
C GLY A 171 -17.32 1.84 2.41
N GLU A 172 -17.53 3.06 1.85
CA GLU A 172 -16.55 3.70 0.94
C GLU A 172 -15.37 4.39 1.66
N SER A 173 -15.47 4.67 2.96
CA SER A 173 -14.45 5.40 3.74
C SER A 173 -13.90 4.52 4.85
N ARG A 174 -12.82 3.79 4.56
CA ARG A 174 -12.09 2.99 5.54
C ARG A 174 -11.17 3.88 6.38
N LEU A 175 -11.28 3.81 7.71
CA LEU A 175 -10.35 4.46 8.63
C LEU A 175 -9.09 3.62 8.85
N LEU A 176 -9.23 2.28 8.84
CA LEU A 176 -8.13 1.35 9.05
C LEU A 176 -7.96 0.43 7.83
N LYS A 177 -6.73 0.36 7.33
CA LYS A 177 -6.30 -0.61 6.33
C LYS A 177 -5.87 -1.90 7.06
N GLU A 178 -6.23 -3.07 6.50
CA GLU A 178 -5.91 -4.37 7.13
C GLU A 178 -5.00 -5.24 6.30
N GLU A 179 -4.80 -4.87 5.04
CA GLU A 179 -4.11 -5.68 4.06
C GLU A 179 -2.94 -4.90 3.47
N VAL A 180 -1.78 -5.54 3.44
CA VAL A 180 -0.61 -5.03 2.71
C VAL A 180 -0.85 -5.24 1.23
N ASP A 181 -0.73 -4.18 0.44
CA ASP A 181 -0.84 -4.22 -1.02
C ASP A 181 0.46 -3.77 -1.73
N GLU A 182 0.40 -3.65 -3.05
CA GLU A 182 1.54 -3.25 -3.87
C GLU A 182 2.03 -1.84 -3.54
N ASP A 183 1.12 -0.92 -3.18
CA ASP A 183 1.44 0.47 -2.88
C ASP A 183 2.24 0.59 -1.58
N ASP A 184 1.94 -0.25 -0.58
CA ASP A 184 2.72 -0.31 0.67
C ASP A 184 4.15 -0.76 0.41
N ILE A 185 4.34 -1.78 -0.42
CA ILE A 185 5.65 -2.25 -0.82
C ILE A 185 6.41 -1.16 -1.59
N ALA A 186 5.74 -0.51 -2.56
CA ALA A 186 6.34 0.57 -3.31
C ALA A 186 6.74 1.75 -2.42
N ALA A 187 5.93 2.08 -1.41
CA ALA A 187 6.25 3.12 -0.44
C ALA A 187 7.53 2.81 0.36
N ILE A 188 7.75 1.54 0.73
CA ILE A 188 8.96 1.13 1.45
C ILE A 188 10.17 1.15 0.52
N VAL A 189 10.04 0.61 -0.69
CA VAL A 189 11.12 0.67 -1.70
C VAL A 189 11.50 2.12 -1.99
N SER A 190 10.51 3.01 -2.11
CA SER A 190 10.75 4.45 -2.28
C SER A 190 11.56 5.05 -1.13
N ARG A 191 11.24 4.67 0.11
CA ARG A 191 11.96 5.14 1.29
C ARG A 191 13.40 4.62 1.35
N TRP A 192 13.63 3.37 0.98
CA TRP A 192 14.97 2.78 0.98
C TRP A 192 15.87 3.31 -0.14
N THR A 193 15.28 3.53 -1.32
CA THR A 193 16.03 3.90 -2.53
C THR A 193 16.01 5.38 -2.86
N GLY A 194 15.10 6.16 -2.26
CA GLY A 194 14.85 7.56 -2.60
C GLY A 194 14.11 7.76 -3.93
N ILE A 195 13.65 6.70 -4.60
CA ILE A 195 12.92 6.79 -5.88
C ILE A 195 11.43 7.08 -5.57
N PRO A 196 10.81 8.12 -6.18
CA PRO A 196 9.40 8.44 -5.93
C PRO A 196 8.44 7.29 -6.24
N VAL A 197 7.46 7.05 -5.35
CA VAL A 197 6.45 5.96 -5.48
C VAL A 197 5.78 5.94 -6.85
N ALA A 198 5.40 7.10 -7.38
CA ALA A 198 4.77 7.21 -8.70
C ALA A 198 5.59 6.57 -9.83
N ARG A 199 6.91 6.56 -9.72
CA ARG A 199 7.79 5.88 -10.68
C ARG A 199 7.86 4.36 -10.48
N LEU A 200 7.57 3.88 -9.28
CA LEU A 200 7.61 2.46 -8.93
C LEU A 200 6.30 1.75 -9.32
N VAL A 201 5.17 2.43 -9.15
CA VAL A 201 3.81 1.89 -9.35
C VAL A 201 3.32 2.02 -10.79
N GLU A 202 3.76 3.06 -11.52
CA GLU A 202 3.43 3.17 -12.94
C GLU A 202 3.89 1.91 -13.69
N GLY A 203 2.94 1.10 -14.13
CA GLY A 203 3.20 -0.15 -14.84
C GLY A 203 4.12 0.08 -16.03
N GLU A 204 5.22 -0.68 -16.10
CA GLU A 204 6.16 -0.61 -17.23
C GLU A 204 5.46 -0.76 -18.57
N THR A 205 4.45 -1.61 -18.61
CA THR A 205 3.68 -1.88 -19.81
C THR A 205 2.96 -0.62 -20.30
N GLU A 206 2.39 0.17 -19.41
CA GLU A 206 1.69 1.40 -19.77
C GLU A 206 2.65 2.52 -20.23
N LYS A 207 3.82 2.63 -19.56
CA LYS A 207 4.89 3.53 -20.01
C LYS A 207 5.47 3.13 -21.36
N LEU A 208 5.63 1.84 -21.58
CA LEU A 208 6.13 1.28 -22.83
C LEU A 208 5.13 1.47 -23.98
N LEU A 209 3.83 1.26 -23.74
CA LEU A 209 2.79 1.51 -24.73
C LEU A 209 2.70 3.00 -25.12
N LYS A 210 2.94 3.90 -24.20
CA LYS A 210 2.96 5.36 -24.42
C LYS A 210 4.34 5.89 -24.82
N LEU A 211 5.35 5.03 -24.98
CA LEU A 211 6.73 5.47 -25.25
C LEU A 211 6.82 6.26 -26.56
N GLY A 212 6.16 5.83 -27.62
CA GLY A 212 6.09 6.55 -28.90
C GLY A 212 5.54 7.97 -28.72
N GLU A 213 4.39 8.10 -28.06
CA GLU A 213 3.76 9.39 -27.77
C GLU A 213 4.65 10.31 -26.93
N LEU A 214 5.29 9.76 -25.91
CA LEU A 214 6.22 10.51 -25.05
C LEU A 214 7.48 10.98 -25.78
N LEU A 215 7.95 10.22 -26.77
CA LEU A 215 9.07 10.63 -27.63
C LEU A 215 8.63 11.71 -28.61
N HIS A 216 7.45 11.59 -29.23
CA HIS A 216 6.89 12.60 -30.13
C HIS A 216 6.61 13.97 -29.46
N GLN A 217 6.28 13.99 -28.18
CA GLN A 217 6.13 15.26 -27.43
C GLN A 217 7.42 16.09 -27.40
N ARG A 218 8.58 15.46 -27.60
CA ARG A 218 9.91 16.11 -27.47
C ARG A 218 10.72 16.11 -28.73
N VAL A 219 10.42 15.23 -29.66
CA VAL A 219 11.11 15.11 -30.96
C VAL A 219 10.09 15.46 -32.02
N VAL A 220 10.29 16.57 -32.67
CA VAL A 220 9.44 17.01 -33.78
C VAL A 220 9.98 16.41 -35.08
N GLY A 221 9.13 15.68 -35.78
CA GLY A 221 9.50 14.86 -36.93
C GLY A 221 10.21 13.56 -36.54
N GLN A 222 10.77 12.85 -37.49
CA GLN A 222 11.42 11.52 -37.36
C GLN A 222 10.47 10.42 -36.87
N ASP A 223 9.25 10.44 -37.33
CA ASP A 223 8.19 9.53 -36.90
C ASP A 223 8.59 8.07 -37.08
N GLU A 224 9.14 7.70 -38.23
CA GLU A 224 9.67 6.36 -38.50
C GLU A 224 10.78 5.92 -37.52
N ALA A 225 11.67 6.85 -37.14
CA ALA A 225 12.76 6.56 -36.22
C ALA A 225 12.23 6.37 -34.77
N VAL A 226 11.24 7.15 -34.37
CA VAL A 226 10.61 7.07 -33.05
C VAL A 226 9.81 5.76 -32.94
N GLU A 227 9.03 5.40 -33.95
CA GLU A 227 8.26 4.16 -33.98
C GLU A 227 9.18 2.93 -33.98
N ALA A 228 10.21 2.90 -34.83
CA ALA A 228 11.16 1.79 -34.89
C ALA A 228 11.86 1.54 -33.54
N VAL A 229 12.20 2.60 -32.81
CA VAL A 229 12.81 2.48 -31.49
C VAL A 229 11.78 2.05 -30.45
N ALA A 230 10.59 2.65 -30.43
CA ALA A 230 9.54 2.29 -29.50
C ALA A 230 9.16 0.81 -29.62
N ASP A 231 9.00 0.31 -30.85
CA ASP A 231 8.69 -1.10 -31.16
C ASP A 231 9.83 -2.04 -30.74
N ALA A 232 11.09 -1.66 -30.93
CA ALA A 232 12.22 -2.48 -30.52
C ALA A 232 12.31 -2.60 -29.00
N VAL A 233 12.04 -1.50 -28.28
CA VAL A 233 11.99 -1.50 -26.82
C VAL A 233 10.82 -2.33 -26.30
N LEU A 234 9.65 -2.19 -26.92
CA LEU A 234 8.45 -2.95 -26.57
C LEU A 234 8.68 -4.46 -26.74
N ARG A 235 9.25 -4.88 -27.88
CA ARG A 235 9.65 -6.27 -28.14
C ARG A 235 10.67 -6.79 -27.13
N ALA A 236 11.66 -5.99 -26.79
CA ALA A 236 12.69 -6.41 -25.82
C ALA A 236 12.13 -6.61 -24.40
N ARG A 237 11.13 -5.83 -24.00
CA ARG A 237 10.51 -5.87 -22.68
C ARG A 237 9.31 -6.85 -22.59
N SER A 238 8.79 -7.32 -23.71
CA SER A 238 7.70 -8.34 -23.72
C SER A 238 8.16 -9.77 -23.36
N GLY A 239 9.43 -9.95 -23.00
CA GLY A 239 9.97 -11.25 -22.55
C GLY A 239 10.24 -12.28 -23.64
N ILE A 240 10.03 -11.93 -24.92
CA ILE A 240 10.21 -12.85 -26.09
C ILE A 240 11.68 -12.95 -26.51
N LYS A 241 12.59 -12.19 -25.85
CA LYS A 241 13.97 -12.02 -26.29
C LYS A 241 14.99 -12.73 -25.42
N ASP A 242 16.08 -13.21 -26.04
CA ASP A 242 17.28 -13.69 -25.37
C ASP A 242 17.93 -12.54 -24.57
N PRO A 243 18.09 -12.68 -23.23
CA PRO A 243 18.65 -11.64 -22.37
C PRO A 243 20.08 -11.22 -22.74
N ASN A 244 20.83 -12.07 -23.44
CA ASN A 244 22.22 -11.81 -23.85
C ASN A 244 22.36 -10.99 -25.15
N ARG A 245 21.25 -10.65 -25.81
CA ARG A 245 21.27 -9.86 -27.05
C ARG A 245 20.91 -8.38 -26.80
N PRO A 246 21.54 -7.42 -27.50
CA PRO A 246 21.20 -5.99 -27.38
C PRO A 246 19.74 -5.73 -27.77
N ILE A 247 19.10 -4.73 -27.17
CA ILE A 247 17.69 -4.33 -27.42
C ILE A 247 17.40 -4.11 -28.89
N GLY A 248 18.36 -3.53 -29.61
CA GLY A 248 18.35 -3.30 -31.04
C GLY A 248 19.64 -2.66 -31.49
N SER A 249 19.92 -2.74 -32.80
CA SER A 249 20.98 -1.95 -33.45
C SER A 249 20.32 -0.96 -34.40
N PHE A 250 20.59 0.32 -34.20
CA PHE A 250 19.98 1.40 -34.97
C PHE A 250 21.04 2.19 -35.68
N LEU A 251 20.82 2.47 -36.96
CA LEU A 251 21.65 3.38 -37.76
C LEU A 251 20.82 4.60 -38.17
N PHE A 252 21.14 5.76 -37.59
CA PHE A 252 20.45 7.00 -37.90
C PHE A 252 21.20 7.78 -38.98
N LEU A 253 20.63 7.84 -40.15
CA LEU A 253 21.16 8.57 -41.31
C LEU A 253 20.38 9.86 -41.53
N GLY A 254 21.07 10.93 -41.92
CA GLY A 254 20.44 12.21 -42.23
C GLY A 254 21.38 13.41 -42.01
N PRO A 255 21.00 14.62 -42.49
CA PRO A 255 21.80 15.83 -42.31
C PRO A 255 22.03 16.23 -40.86
N THR A 256 23.03 17.06 -40.60
CA THR A 256 23.30 17.60 -39.26
C THR A 256 22.14 18.49 -38.79
N GLY A 257 21.81 18.44 -37.50
CA GLY A 257 20.79 19.31 -36.87
C GLY A 257 19.37 18.72 -36.80
N VAL A 258 19.07 17.60 -37.47
CA VAL A 258 17.74 17.01 -37.48
C VAL A 258 17.36 16.24 -36.20
N GLY A 259 18.14 16.30 -35.12
CA GLY A 259 17.77 15.73 -33.82
C GLY A 259 18.24 14.29 -33.57
N LYS A 260 19.03 13.64 -34.45
CA LYS A 260 19.50 12.24 -34.27
C LYS A 260 20.12 11.97 -32.88
N THR A 261 21.07 12.77 -32.49
CA THR A 261 21.74 12.65 -31.18
C THR A 261 20.81 12.96 -30.01
N TYR A 262 19.87 13.88 -30.21
CA TYR A 262 18.87 14.21 -29.19
C TYR A 262 17.91 13.04 -28.93
N LEU A 263 17.45 12.39 -29.99
CA LEU A 263 16.61 11.19 -29.91
C LEU A 263 17.33 10.08 -29.12
N ILE A 264 18.59 9.77 -29.42
CA ILE A 264 19.39 8.77 -28.72
C ILE A 264 19.53 9.09 -27.23
N LYS A 265 19.83 10.35 -26.89
CA LYS A 265 19.94 10.79 -25.49
C LYS A 265 18.59 10.68 -24.74
N LEU A 266 17.51 11.01 -25.43
CA LEU A 266 16.16 10.90 -24.86
C LEU A 266 15.77 9.44 -24.59
N ILE A 267 16.08 8.54 -25.52
CA ILE A 267 15.88 7.10 -25.38
C ILE A 267 16.69 6.56 -24.20
N ALA A 268 17.97 6.85 -24.14
CA ALA A 268 18.84 6.42 -23.04
C ALA A 268 18.34 6.92 -21.68
N LYS A 269 17.79 8.12 -21.59
CA LYS A 269 17.22 8.67 -20.36
C LYS A 269 15.87 8.03 -19.96
N LYS A 270 15.12 7.46 -20.91
CA LYS A 270 13.79 6.88 -20.67
C LYS A 270 13.84 5.37 -20.44
N ILE A 271 14.86 4.69 -20.97
CA ILE A 271 15.00 3.22 -20.90
C ILE A 271 15.99 2.80 -19.80
N GLY A 272 16.99 3.59 -19.49
CA GLY A 272 17.95 3.42 -18.39
C GLY A 272 17.47 4.12 -17.18
#